data_8f7e2b375d4c1e463ce24a90385e5c59
#
_entry.id   8f7e2b375d4c1e463ce24a90385e5c59
#
_cell.length_a   1.000
_cell.length_b   1.000
_cell.length_c   1.000
_cell.angle_alpha   90.00
_cell.angle_beta   90.00
_cell.angle_gamma   90.00
#
_symmetry.space_group_name_H-M   'P 1'
#
loop_
_entity.id
_entity.type
_entity.pdbx_description
1 polymer ?
#
loop_
_entity_poly.entity_id
_entity_poly.type
_entity_poly.pdbx_seq_one_letter_code
_entity_poly.pdbx_strand_id
1 'polypeptide(L)'
;ILKREKAEEIAAVGPIARASGIDSDARKDIGYELYGELGMKVVTAEKGDVHARTSVRLGEITESISLIHQCIQSMEPGETRIRPSVEDGCRVSVVEAPRGELVHYADIRDGRVWRYVVRDPSFVNWFGMCHAVPGNVVPDFPLINKSFGLSYSGNDLRGGPCSTGV
;
A
#
# COMPACT_ATOMS: atom_id res chain seq x y z
N ILE A 1 -5.46 -14.96 13.32
CA ILE A 1 -4.80 -15.38 12.08
C ILE A 1 -5.67 -14.97 10.90
N LEU A 2 -5.09 -14.34 9.89
CA LEU A 2 -5.75 -14.07 8.61
C LEU A 2 -5.26 -15.12 7.60
N LYS A 3 -6.10 -16.08 7.26
CA LYS A 3 -5.76 -17.12 6.29
C LYS A 3 -5.73 -16.55 4.86
N ARG A 4 -4.96 -17.19 3.97
CA ARG A 4 -4.78 -16.76 2.58
C ARG A 4 -6.10 -16.61 1.83
N GLU A 5 -6.99 -17.60 1.92
CA GLU A 5 -8.27 -17.57 1.21
C GLU A 5 -9.14 -16.38 1.62
N LYS A 6 -9.10 -16.03 2.92
CA LYS A 6 -9.83 -14.86 3.42
C LYS A 6 -9.14 -13.55 3.04
N ALA A 7 -7.81 -13.52 3.01
CA ALA A 7 -7.05 -12.35 2.55
C ALA A 7 -7.32 -12.05 1.06
N GLU A 8 -7.44 -13.09 0.23
CA GLU A 8 -7.82 -12.99 -1.19
C GLU A 8 -9.28 -12.50 -1.33
N GLU A 9 -10.23 -13.08 -0.58
CA GLU A 9 -11.65 -12.70 -0.61
C GLU A 9 -11.88 -11.21 -0.31
N ILE A 10 -11.15 -10.66 0.67
CA ILE A 10 -11.26 -9.24 1.03
C ILE A 10 -10.35 -8.33 0.19
N ALA A 11 -9.62 -8.86 -0.77
CA ALA A 11 -8.62 -8.14 -1.55
C ALA A 11 -7.59 -7.41 -0.68
N ALA A 12 -7.07 -8.11 0.35
CA ALA A 12 -6.02 -7.56 1.22
C ALA A 12 -4.80 -7.16 0.40
N VAL A 13 -4.11 -6.09 0.81
CA VAL A 13 -2.95 -5.55 0.11
C VAL A 13 -1.77 -5.33 1.05
N GLY A 14 -0.58 -5.21 0.48
CA GLY A 14 0.64 -4.86 1.20
C GLY A 14 1.10 -5.93 2.20
N PRO A 15 1.75 -5.52 3.30
CA PRO A 15 2.29 -6.45 4.30
C PRO A 15 1.25 -7.41 4.88
N ILE A 16 -0.03 -7.05 4.86
CA ILE A 16 -1.12 -7.90 5.36
C ILE A 16 -1.35 -9.07 4.41
N ALA A 17 -1.45 -8.80 3.12
CA ALA A 17 -1.56 -9.80 2.07
C ALA A 17 -0.31 -10.71 2.04
N ARG A 18 0.87 -10.11 2.03
CA ARG A 18 2.16 -10.82 1.97
C ARG A 18 2.41 -11.70 3.19
N ALA A 19 1.92 -11.31 4.37
CA ALA A 19 1.98 -12.14 5.57
C ALA A 19 1.05 -13.37 5.52
N SER A 20 0.09 -13.36 4.61
CA SER A 20 -0.86 -14.46 4.36
C SER A 20 -0.49 -15.27 3.11
N GLY A 21 0.72 -15.13 2.57
CA GLY A 21 1.23 -15.90 1.43
C GLY A 21 0.87 -15.35 0.05
N ILE A 22 0.36 -14.12 -0.04
CA ILE A 22 0.04 -13.49 -1.33
C ILE A 22 1.27 -12.70 -1.80
N ASP A 23 1.89 -13.14 -2.89
CA ASP A 23 3.04 -12.49 -3.53
C ASP A 23 2.54 -11.37 -4.45
N SER A 24 2.16 -10.23 -3.87
CA SER A 24 1.73 -9.03 -4.61
C SER A 24 2.34 -7.78 -4.01
N ASP A 25 2.91 -6.96 -4.88
CA ASP A 25 3.52 -5.68 -4.55
C ASP A 25 3.46 -4.77 -5.79
N ALA A 26 2.86 -3.60 -5.66
CA ALA A 26 2.68 -2.70 -6.80
C ALA A 26 4.01 -2.29 -7.45
N ARG A 27 5.11 -2.24 -6.70
CA ARG A 27 6.45 -1.94 -7.21
C ARG A 27 6.94 -3.01 -8.19
N LYS A 28 6.61 -4.29 -7.94
CA LYS A 28 6.95 -5.42 -8.80
C LYS A 28 5.92 -5.61 -9.91
N ASP A 29 4.63 -5.59 -9.55
CA ASP A 29 3.55 -5.98 -10.46
C ASP A 29 3.29 -4.94 -11.54
N ILE A 30 3.52 -3.65 -11.24
CA ILE A 30 3.37 -2.52 -12.16
C ILE A 30 4.73 -2.06 -12.71
N GLY A 31 5.78 -2.16 -11.91
CA GLY A 31 7.15 -1.80 -12.32
C GLY A 31 7.31 -0.30 -12.62
N TYR A 32 6.66 0.56 -11.84
CA TYR A 32 6.75 2.00 -12.01
C TYR A 32 8.11 2.56 -11.53
N GLU A 33 8.47 3.74 -12.02
CA GLU A 33 9.76 4.40 -11.76
C GLU A 33 10.93 3.46 -12.11
N LEU A 34 11.90 3.33 -11.24
CA LEU A 34 13.07 2.46 -11.40
C LEU A 34 12.85 1.03 -10.91
N TYR A 35 11.68 0.71 -10.31
CA TYR A 35 11.48 -0.60 -9.69
C TYR A 35 11.57 -1.77 -10.68
N GLY A 36 11.25 -1.56 -11.95
CA GLY A 36 11.42 -2.56 -13.01
C GLY A 36 12.88 -2.91 -13.32
N GLU A 37 13.82 -2.00 -13.01
CA GLU A 37 15.26 -2.15 -13.27
C GLU A 37 16.03 -2.61 -12.02
N LEU A 38 15.48 -2.34 -10.83
CA LEU A 38 16.08 -2.73 -9.55
C LEU A 38 15.78 -4.20 -9.25
N GLY A 39 16.75 -4.90 -8.68
CA GLY A 39 16.63 -6.30 -8.30
C GLY A 39 15.75 -6.52 -7.06
N MET A 40 14.54 -5.93 -7.03
CA MET A 40 13.63 -5.97 -5.89
C MET A 40 13.09 -7.38 -5.63
N LYS A 41 13.06 -7.79 -4.35
CA LYS A 41 12.47 -9.04 -3.89
C LYS A 41 11.26 -8.76 -3.01
N VAL A 42 10.14 -9.40 -3.31
CA VAL A 42 8.95 -9.34 -2.47
C VAL A 42 9.11 -10.27 -1.28
N VAL A 43 8.94 -9.74 -0.09
CA VAL A 43 9.03 -10.50 1.16
C VAL A 43 7.65 -11.06 1.52
N THR A 44 7.54 -12.37 1.65
CA THR A 44 6.28 -13.06 2.00
C THR A 44 6.44 -13.95 3.23
N ALA A 45 5.31 -14.24 3.88
CA ALA A 45 5.16 -15.25 4.93
C ALA A 45 3.77 -15.88 4.82
N GLU A 46 3.59 -17.11 5.32
CA GLU A 46 2.36 -17.87 5.03
C GLU A 46 1.36 -17.93 6.19
N LYS A 47 1.79 -17.64 7.43
CA LYS A 47 0.99 -17.91 8.62
C LYS A 47 -0.15 -16.93 8.88
N GLY A 48 -0.08 -15.71 8.31
CA GLY A 48 -1.10 -14.68 8.49
C GLY A 48 -1.33 -14.27 9.95
N ASP A 49 -0.38 -14.53 10.84
CA ASP A 49 -0.41 -14.16 12.26
C ASP A 49 0.37 -12.86 12.53
N VAL A 50 0.42 -12.45 13.78
CA VAL A 50 1.17 -11.26 14.23
C VAL A 50 2.65 -11.38 13.88
N HIS A 51 3.24 -12.55 14.11
CA HIS A 51 4.65 -12.80 13.82
C HIS A 51 4.93 -12.69 12.32
N ALA A 52 4.10 -13.30 11.47
CA ALA A 52 4.22 -13.22 10.02
C ALA A 52 4.18 -11.75 9.53
N ARG A 53 3.21 -10.95 10.00
CA ARG A 53 3.13 -9.53 9.65
C ARG A 53 4.34 -8.71 10.10
N THR A 54 4.90 -9.03 11.25
CA THR A 54 6.11 -8.38 11.75
C THR A 54 7.33 -8.79 10.94
N SER A 55 7.48 -10.09 10.64
CA SER A 55 8.58 -10.61 9.84
C SER A 55 8.61 -10.04 8.42
N VAL A 56 7.45 -9.92 7.77
CA VAL A 56 7.35 -9.28 6.46
C VAL A 56 7.86 -7.84 6.53
N ARG A 57 7.41 -7.03 7.50
CA ARG A 57 7.87 -5.63 7.63
C ARG A 57 9.36 -5.50 7.89
N LEU A 58 9.93 -6.37 8.72
CA LEU A 58 11.37 -6.38 8.97
C LEU A 58 12.16 -6.73 7.70
N GLY A 59 11.68 -7.72 6.94
CA GLY A 59 12.27 -8.07 5.66
C GLY A 59 12.17 -6.94 4.64
N GLU A 60 11.03 -6.24 4.58
CA GLU A 60 10.83 -5.09 3.69
C GLU A 60 11.72 -3.89 4.05
N ILE A 61 12.06 -3.70 5.32
CA ILE A 61 13.04 -2.68 5.72
C ILE A 61 14.42 -3.04 5.15
N THR A 62 14.83 -4.29 5.26
CA THR A 62 16.11 -4.76 4.73
C THR A 62 16.15 -4.61 3.21
N GLU A 63 15.09 -4.99 2.52
CA GLU A 63 14.97 -4.83 1.07
C GLU A 63 15.00 -3.36 0.66
N SER A 64 14.29 -2.50 1.38
CA SER A 64 14.29 -1.05 1.11
C SER A 64 15.68 -0.43 1.25
N ILE A 65 16.46 -0.85 2.23
CA ILE A 65 17.86 -0.42 2.39
C ILE A 65 18.70 -0.87 1.19
N SER A 66 18.51 -2.10 0.71
CA SER A 66 19.18 -2.61 -0.49
C SER A 66 18.84 -1.79 -1.72
N LEU A 67 17.55 -1.47 -1.93
CA LEU A 67 17.10 -0.66 -3.05
C LEU A 67 17.66 0.77 -3.00
N ILE A 68 17.71 1.40 -1.81
CA ILE A 68 18.32 2.71 -1.63
C ILE A 68 19.81 2.69 -2.03
N HIS A 69 20.54 1.65 -1.62
CA HIS A 69 21.95 1.50 -2.01
C HIS A 69 22.10 1.37 -3.53
N GLN A 70 21.26 0.59 -4.20
CA GLN A 70 21.27 0.46 -5.66
C GLN A 70 21.01 1.81 -6.33
N CYS A 71 19.99 2.55 -5.87
CA CYS A 71 19.68 3.88 -6.39
C CYS A 71 20.85 4.86 -6.23
N ILE A 72 21.51 4.88 -5.06
CA ILE A 72 22.65 5.78 -4.82
C ILE A 72 23.83 5.41 -5.72
N GLN A 73 24.08 4.12 -5.95
CA GLN A 73 25.18 3.67 -6.81
C GLN A 73 24.96 3.92 -8.30
N SER A 74 23.71 3.94 -8.74
CA SER A 74 23.32 4.18 -10.15
C SER A 74 22.94 5.63 -10.45
N MET A 75 22.96 6.50 -9.44
CA MET A 75 22.54 7.90 -9.62
C MET A 75 23.55 8.69 -10.43
N GLU A 76 23.08 9.25 -11.54
CA GLU A 76 23.86 10.14 -12.39
C GLU A 76 23.54 11.61 -12.11
N PRO A 77 24.51 12.54 -12.32
CA PRO A 77 24.23 13.96 -12.25
C PRO A 77 23.19 14.39 -13.28
N GLY A 78 22.19 15.16 -12.86
CA GLY A 78 21.12 15.60 -13.75
C GLY A 78 20.28 16.72 -13.16
N GLU A 79 19.26 17.14 -13.89
CA GLU A 79 18.29 18.10 -13.38
C GLU A 79 17.48 17.50 -12.22
N THR A 80 17.44 18.23 -11.11
CA THR A 80 16.74 17.78 -9.89
C THR A 80 15.28 18.23 -9.84
N ARG A 81 14.81 18.98 -10.85
CA ARG A 81 13.45 19.54 -10.90
C ARG A 81 12.93 19.61 -12.33
N ILE A 82 11.80 18.97 -12.57
CA ILE A 82 11.02 19.11 -13.81
C ILE A 82 9.71 19.84 -13.47
N ARG A 83 9.29 20.77 -14.35
CA ARG A 83 7.95 21.36 -14.27
C ARG A 83 6.98 20.43 -14.99
N PRO A 84 6.05 19.78 -14.31
CA PRO A 84 5.08 18.94 -14.98
C PRO A 84 4.12 19.81 -15.82
N SER A 85 3.78 19.35 -17.01
CA SER A 85 2.60 19.84 -17.74
C SER A 85 1.38 19.09 -17.23
N VAL A 86 0.34 19.83 -16.89
CA VAL A 86 -0.93 19.24 -16.44
C VAL A 86 -1.90 19.30 -17.59
N GLU A 87 -2.29 18.13 -18.11
CA GLU A 87 -3.28 17.99 -19.18
C GLU A 87 -4.63 17.60 -18.57
N ASP A 88 -5.71 18.07 -19.23
CA ASP A 88 -7.07 17.70 -18.85
C ASP A 88 -7.32 16.21 -19.05
N GLY A 89 -8.16 15.64 -18.21
CA GLY A 89 -8.58 14.24 -18.26
C GLY A 89 -8.47 13.50 -16.95
N CYS A 90 -8.91 12.25 -16.98
CA CYS A 90 -8.84 11.36 -15.83
C CYS A 90 -7.48 10.64 -15.80
N ARG A 91 -6.90 10.59 -14.62
CA ARG A 91 -5.62 9.88 -14.37
C ARG A 91 -5.77 8.99 -13.14
N VAL A 92 -5.14 7.83 -13.22
CA VAL A 92 -5.01 6.90 -12.09
C VAL A 92 -3.53 6.65 -11.86
N SER A 93 -3.11 6.74 -10.60
CA SER A 93 -1.77 6.36 -10.18
C SER A 93 -1.88 5.32 -9.08
N VAL A 94 -1.05 4.30 -9.17
CA VAL A 94 -0.96 3.23 -8.17
C VAL A 94 0.48 3.16 -7.69
N VAL A 95 0.67 3.19 -6.38
CA VAL A 95 1.99 3.09 -5.75
C VAL A 95 1.92 2.17 -4.53
N GLU A 96 3.02 1.54 -4.19
CA GLU A 96 3.13 0.79 -2.95
C GLU A 96 3.51 1.74 -1.81
N ALA A 97 2.61 1.92 -0.87
CA ALA A 97 2.84 2.66 0.37
C ALA A 97 3.25 1.68 1.50
N PRO A 98 3.74 2.16 2.65
CA PRO A 98 4.16 1.27 3.74
C PRO A 98 3.07 0.34 4.30
N ARG A 99 1.80 0.63 3.99
CA ARG A 99 0.64 -0.18 4.38
C ARG A 99 0.09 -1.05 3.25
N GLY A 100 0.58 -0.87 2.03
CA GLY A 100 0.15 -1.59 0.85
C GLY A 100 -0.18 -0.67 -0.32
N GLU A 101 -0.82 -1.23 -1.33
CA GLU A 101 -1.20 -0.54 -2.54
C GLU A 101 -2.11 0.67 -2.27
N LEU A 102 -1.64 1.84 -2.67
CA LEU A 102 -2.32 3.12 -2.58
C LEU A 102 -2.71 3.58 -3.98
N VAL A 103 -3.99 3.84 -4.19
CA VAL A 103 -4.52 4.28 -5.49
C VAL A 103 -5.00 5.72 -5.40
N HIS A 104 -4.52 6.54 -6.34
CA HIS A 104 -4.97 7.91 -6.53
C HIS A 104 -5.72 8.02 -7.85
N TYR A 105 -6.89 8.65 -7.82
CA TYR A 105 -7.65 9.06 -9.00
C TYR A 105 -7.77 10.57 -9.02
N ALA A 106 -7.49 11.18 -10.16
CA ALA A 106 -7.68 12.61 -10.37
C ALA A 106 -8.42 12.85 -11.69
N ASP A 107 -9.43 13.69 -11.66
CA ASP A 107 -10.09 14.29 -12.83
C ASP A 107 -9.64 15.75 -12.91
N ILE A 108 -9.01 16.12 -14.02
CA ILE A 108 -8.45 17.45 -14.25
C ILE A 108 -9.21 18.10 -15.37
N ARG A 109 -9.66 19.35 -15.15
CA ARG A 109 -10.42 20.16 -16.12
C ARG A 109 -9.95 21.61 -16.07
N ASP A 110 -9.67 22.20 -17.19
CA ASP A 110 -9.15 23.56 -17.33
C ASP A 110 -7.89 23.79 -16.50
N GLY A 111 -6.98 22.79 -16.45
CA GLY A 111 -5.76 22.82 -15.68
C GLY A 111 -5.94 22.79 -14.15
N ARG A 112 -7.13 22.42 -13.67
CA ARG A 112 -7.48 22.34 -12.23
C ARG A 112 -7.99 20.95 -11.87
N VAL A 113 -7.69 20.52 -10.64
CA VAL A 113 -8.22 19.28 -10.10
C VAL A 113 -9.72 19.48 -9.81
N TRP A 114 -10.57 18.83 -10.62
CA TRP A 114 -12.01 18.84 -10.45
C TRP A 114 -12.48 17.81 -9.41
N ARG A 115 -11.89 16.62 -9.46
CA ARG A 115 -12.18 15.54 -8.53
C ARG A 115 -10.91 14.80 -8.16
N TYR A 116 -10.76 14.50 -6.89
CA TYR A 116 -9.64 13.71 -6.39
C TYR A 116 -10.14 12.67 -5.40
N VAL A 117 -9.75 11.41 -5.59
CA VAL A 117 -10.13 10.29 -4.73
C VAL A 117 -8.90 9.47 -4.41
N VAL A 118 -8.77 9.07 -3.16
CA VAL A 118 -7.70 8.19 -2.69
C VAL A 118 -8.31 6.91 -2.14
N ARG A 119 -7.80 5.76 -2.56
CA ARG A 119 -8.05 4.49 -1.88
C ARG A 119 -6.81 4.13 -1.08
N ASP A 120 -6.86 4.37 0.22
CA ASP A 120 -5.81 3.95 1.15
C ASP A 120 -5.87 2.43 1.37
N PRO A 121 -4.74 1.72 1.49
CA PRO A 121 -4.71 0.29 1.78
C PRO A 121 -5.45 -0.08 3.08
N SER A 122 -5.54 0.84 4.05
CA SER A 122 -6.27 0.60 5.30
C SER A 122 -7.75 0.35 5.07
N PHE A 123 -8.34 0.91 4.00
CA PHE A 123 -9.76 0.74 3.67
C PHE A 123 -10.13 -0.74 3.46
N VAL A 124 -9.30 -1.50 2.75
CA VAL A 124 -9.54 -2.94 2.53
C VAL A 124 -8.98 -3.79 3.67
N ASN A 125 -7.82 -3.44 4.21
CA ASN A 125 -7.16 -4.23 5.25
C ASN A 125 -7.88 -4.20 6.60
N TRP A 126 -8.76 -3.22 6.84
CA TRP A 126 -9.58 -3.15 8.04
C TRP A 126 -10.50 -4.37 8.20
N PHE A 127 -11.05 -4.85 7.08
CA PHE A 127 -11.83 -6.10 7.08
C PHE A 127 -10.98 -7.30 7.49
N GLY A 128 -9.70 -7.35 7.10
CA GLY A 128 -8.76 -8.39 7.52
C GLY A 128 -8.58 -8.44 9.03
N MET A 129 -8.51 -7.28 9.70
CA MET A 129 -8.44 -7.23 11.15
C MET A 129 -9.71 -7.82 11.79
N CYS A 130 -10.90 -7.51 11.27
CA CYS A 130 -12.16 -8.07 11.76
C CYS A 130 -12.19 -9.60 11.67
N HIS A 131 -11.51 -10.20 10.71
CA HIS A 131 -11.39 -11.66 10.58
C HIS A 131 -10.28 -12.27 11.43
N ALA A 132 -9.23 -11.50 11.74
CA ALA A 132 -8.09 -12.00 12.51
C ALA A 132 -8.32 -12.00 14.03
N VAL A 133 -9.24 -11.18 14.54
CA VAL A 133 -9.53 -11.00 15.98
C VAL A 133 -10.33 -12.14 16.59
N PRO A 134 -11.41 -12.65 15.97
CA PRO A 134 -12.21 -13.71 16.58
C PRO A 134 -11.39 -14.95 16.95
N GLY A 135 -11.73 -15.54 18.11
CA GLY A 135 -11.05 -16.74 18.63
C GLY A 135 -9.76 -16.46 19.42
N ASN A 136 -9.37 -15.20 19.59
CA ASN A 136 -8.26 -14.80 20.46
C ASN A 136 -8.80 -14.28 21.81
N VAL A 137 -7.92 -14.22 22.82
CA VAL A 137 -8.28 -13.63 24.11
C VAL A 137 -8.25 -12.10 24.03
N VAL A 138 -9.07 -11.43 24.86
CA VAL A 138 -9.21 -9.97 24.81
C VAL A 138 -7.87 -9.22 24.94
N PRO A 139 -6.92 -9.61 25.79
CA PRO A 139 -5.61 -8.98 25.88
C PRO A 139 -4.77 -9.01 24.60
N ASP A 140 -5.06 -9.93 23.66
CA ASP A 140 -4.33 -10.02 22.39
C ASP A 140 -4.78 -8.94 21.37
N PHE A 141 -5.93 -8.32 21.57
CA PHE A 141 -6.49 -7.35 20.63
C PHE A 141 -5.53 -6.19 20.32
N PRO A 142 -4.90 -5.52 21.30
CA PRO A 142 -3.94 -4.45 21.02
C PRO A 142 -2.76 -4.91 20.17
N LEU A 143 -2.25 -6.12 20.43
CA LEU A 143 -1.14 -6.70 19.67
C LEU A 143 -1.55 -6.99 18.21
N ILE A 144 -2.72 -7.61 18.03
CA ILE A 144 -3.28 -7.89 16.72
C ILE A 144 -3.47 -6.57 15.96
N ASN A 145 -4.15 -5.59 16.57
CA ASN A 145 -4.41 -4.28 15.95
C ASN A 145 -3.11 -3.58 15.53
N LYS A 146 -2.12 -3.49 16.41
CA LYS A 146 -0.82 -2.88 16.11
C LYS A 146 -0.08 -3.61 14.99
N SER A 147 -0.20 -4.93 14.90
CA SER A 147 0.42 -5.71 13.83
C SER A 147 -0.18 -5.43 12.44
N PHE A 148 -1.43 -5.01 12.35
CA PHE A 148 -2.04 -4.53 11.12
C PHE A 148 -1.52 -3.13 10.73
N GLY A 149 -1.30 -2.25 11.71
CA GLY A 149 -0.73 -0.92 11.49
C GLY A 149 -1.60 -0.01 10.63
N LEU A 150 -2.92 -0.11 10.75
CA LEU A 150 -3.89 0.61 9.91
C LEU A 150 -3.98 2.09 10.27
N SER A 151 -4.38 2.89 9.27
CA SER A 151 -4.64 4.32 9.40
C SER A 151 -6.15 4.55 9.54
N TYR A 152 -6.59 5.21 10.60
CA TYR A 152 -7.98 5.61 10.77
C TYR A 152 -8.38 6.63 9.71
N SER A 153 -7.58 7.67 9.52
CA SER A 153 -7.82 8.69 8.49
C SER A 153 -7.82 8.10 7.09
N GLY A 154 -6.90 7.16 6.79
CA GLY A 154 -6.87 6.47 5.50
C GLY A 154 -8.12 5.63 5.24
N ASN A 155 -8.69 5.01 6.28
CA ASN A 155 -9.97 4.31 6.17
C ASN A 155 -11.15 5.27 5.88
N ASP A 156 -11.10 6.48 6.42
CA ASP A 156 -12.18 7.46 6.31
C ASP A 156 -12.12 8.32 5.03
N LEU A 157 -11.05 8.20 4.24
CA LEU A 157 -10.93 8.83 2.90
C LEU A 157 -11.92 8.24 1.87
N ARG A 158 -13.10 7.83 2.31
CA ARG A 158 -14.20 7.55 1.40
C ARG A 158 -14.50 8.83 0.64
N GLY A 159 -14.39 8.78 -0.68
CA GLY A 159 -14.84 9.88 -1.53
C GLY A 159 -16.30 10.19 -1.19
N GLY A 160 -16.49 11.14 -0.30
CA GLY A 160 -17.80 11.72 -0.08
C GLY A 160 -18.33 12.26 -1.39
N PRO A 161 -19.65 12.42 -1.57
CA PRO A 161 -20.17 13.11 -2.72
C PRO A 161 -19.48 14.47 -2.77
N CYS A 162 -18.90 14.78 -3.94
CA CYS A 162 -18.38 16.11 -4.19
C CYS A 162 -19.52 17.09 -3.85
N SER A 163 -19.37 17.85 -2.77
CA SER A 163 -20.30 18.92 -2.51
C SER A 163 -20.16 19.86 -3.71
N THR A 164 -21.12 19.82 -4.61
CA THR A 164 -21.31 20.85 -5.62
C THR A 164 -21.53 22.14 -4.84
N GLY A 165 -20.43 22.82 -4.53
CA GLY A 165 -20.49 24.20 -4.07
C GLY A 165 -21.10 25.01 -5.21
N VAL A 166 -22.25 25.50 -4.96
CA VAL A 166 -22.91 26.58 -5.74
C VAL A 166 -22.09 27.85 -5.55
#